data_5a576eec10b50d756b08d1b46395fa66
#
_entry.id   5a576eec10b50d756b08d1b46395fa66
#
_cell.length_a   1.000
_cell.length_b   1.000
_cell.length_c   1.000
_cell.angle_alpha   90.00
_cell.angle_beta   90.00
_cell.angle_gamma   90.00
#
_symmetry.space_group_name_H-M   'P 1'
#
loop_
_entity.id
_entity.type
_entity.pdbx_description
1 polymer ?
#
loop_
_entity_poly.entity_id
_entity_poly.type
_entity_poly.pdbx_seq_one_letter_code
_entity_poly.pdbx_strand_id
1 'polypeptide(L)'
;HTGPPEPGQCRIGSHTDFGTFTILDREPGTGGLQVMGNDGQWADAPWVEGAFTINIGDLMMRWSGDRWLSNRHRVLAPSEQAPDEDLMSLVYFHEADPTAVIRSVPPPVGSVAHEPVTAGDYLRAKLAAIAVY
;
A
#
# COMPACT_ATOMS: atom_id res chain seq x y z
N HIS A 1 20.21 0.76 -9.82
CA HIS A 1 20.37 2.06 -10.48
C HIS A 1 21.69 2.66 -10.02
N THR A 2 22.61 2.91 -10.96
CA THR A 2 23.98 3.39 -10.67
C THR A 2 24.17 4.85 -11.07
N GLY A 3 23.16 5.68 -10.95
CA GLY A 3 23.23 7.11 -11.28
C GLY A 3 22.31 7.95 -10.39
N PRO A 4 22.49 9.27 -10.37
CA PRO A 4 21.59 10.16 -9.65
C PRO A 4 20.17 10.01 -10.20
N PRO A 5 19.14 10.08 -9.34
CA PRO A 5 17.76 9.94 -9.77
C PRO A 5 17.34 11.11 -10.67
N GLU A 6 16.54 10.83 -11.70
CA GLU A 6 15.93 11.87 -12.50
C GLU A 6 14.83 12.60 -11.70
N PRO A 7 14.55 13.88 -11.99
CA PRO A 7 13.47 14.61 -11.35
C PRO A 7 12.13 13.86 -11.48
N GLY A 8 11.48 13.58 -10.34
CA GLY A 8 10.23 12.84 -10.28
C GLY A 8 10.35 11.32 -10.33
N GLN A 9 11.54 10.77 -10.40
CA GLN A 9 11.77 9.33 -10.34
C GLN A 9 11.41 8.78 -8.96
N CYS A 10 10.68 7.65 -8.94
CA CYS A 10 10.37 6.89 -7.72
C CYS A 10 11.15 5.58 -7.71
N ARG A 11 11.57 5.12 -6.53
CA ARG A 11 12.04 3.74 -6.31
C ARG A 11 10.90 2.75 -6.52
N ILE A 12 9.71 3.12 -6.00
CA ILE A 12 8.45 2.38 -6.19
C ILE A 12 7.38 3.40 -6.60
N GLY A 13 6.79 3.18 -7.78
CA GLY A 13 5.73 4.04 -8.30
C GLY A 13 4.46 4.00 -7.45
N SER A 14 3.54 4.95 -7.70
CA SER A 14 2.28 5.04 -6.98
C SER A 14 1.39 3.83 -7.20
N HIS A 15 1.02 3.13 -6.12
CA HIS A 15 0.19 1.92 -6.14
C HIS A 15 -0.66 1.80 -4.86
N THR A 16 -1.52 0.80 -4.83
CA THR A 16 -2.19 0.27 -3.63
C THR A 16 -1.79 -1.18 -3.45
N ASP A 17 -1.82 -1.69 -2.22
CA ASP A 17 -1.63 -3.11 -1.95
C ASP A 17 -2.92 -3.89 -2.17
N PHE A 18 -2.83 -5.12 -2.67
CA PHE A 18 -4.00 -5.89 -3.09
C PHE A 18 -4.68 -6.65 -1.96
N GLY A 19 -3.91 -7.00 -0.91
CA GLY A 19 -4.35 -7.86 0.18
C GLY A 19 -5.20 -7.19 1.24
N THR A 20 -5.12 -7.71 2.46
CA THR A 20 -5.88 -7.17 3.59
C THR A 20 -5.16 -6.00 4.24
N PHE A 21 -3.96 -6.19 4.73
CA PHE A 21 -3.11 -5.12 5.23
C PHE A 21 -1.63 -5.49 5.08
N THR A 22 -0.81 -4.46 5.05
CA THR A 22 0.64 -4.57 4.97
C THR A 22 1.25 -4.03 6.26
N ILE A 23 2.20 -4.77 6.82
CA ILE A 23 3.02 -4.34 7.95
C ILE A 23 4.42 -4.05 7.43
N LEU A 24 4.92 -2.86 7.73
CA LEU A 24 6.22 -2.39 7.27
C LEU A 24 7.08 -2.00 8.46
N ASP A 25 8.22 -2.66 8.60
CA ASP A 25 9.32 -2.27 9.47
C ASP A 25 10.35 -1.51 8.63
N ARG A 26 10.74 -0.31 9.07
CA ARG A 26 11.61 0.59 8.31
C ARG A 26 12.79 1.03 9.15
N GLU A 27 13.97 1.05 8.57
CA GLU A 27 15.11 1.73 9.16
C GLU A 27 14.88 3.25 9.27
N PRO A 28 15.49 3.90 10.30
CA PRO A 28 15.47 5.35 10.41
C PRO A 28 16.25 6.01 9.28
N GLY A 29 15.74 7.14 8.78
CA GLY A 29 16.39 7.88 7.72
C GLY A 29 15.49 8.95 7.12
N THR A 30 15.94 9.58 6.01
CA THR A 30 15.11 10.54 5.27
C THR A 30 13.96 9.87 4.56
N GLY A 31 14.09 8.57 4.27
CA GLY A 31 13.00 7.68 3.90
C GLY A 31 12.56 7.80 2.44
N GLY A 32 11.46 8.48 2.19
CA GLY A 32 10.86 8.60 0.86
C GLY A 32 9.52 7.90 0.71
N LEU A 33 9.04 7.17 1.73
CA LEU A 33 7.69 6.65 1.73
C LEU A 33 6.69 7.79 1.86
N GLN A 34 5.82 7.92 0.86
CA GLN A 34 4.74 8.91 0.85
C GLN A 34 3.39 8.22 0.70
N VAL A 35 2.39 8.77 1.35
CA VAL A 35 0.99 8.35 1.25
C VAL A 35 0.15 9.48 0.68
N MET A 36 -0.88 9.13 -0.08
CA MET A 36 -1.84 10.11 -0.60
C MET A 36 -2.94 10.34 0.42
N GLY A 37 -3.09 11.59 0.83
CA GLY A 37 -4.19 12.02 1.69
C GLY A 37 -5.53 12.07 0.96
N ASN A 38 -6.61 12.21 1.72
CA ASN A 38 -7.96 12.35 1.15
C ASN A 38 -8.15 13.66 0.36
N ASP A 39 -7.26 14.62 0.54
CA ASP A 39 -7.19 15.89 -0.20
C ASP A 39 -6.44 15.75 -1.54
N GLY A 40 -5.98 14.54 -1.87
CA GLY A 40 -5.19 14.25 -3.07
C GLY A 40 -3.73 14.71 -2.99
N GLN A 41 -3.25 15.15 -1.83
CA GLN A 41 -1.87 15.56 -1.64
C GLN A 41 -1.01 14.41 -1.12
N TRP A 42 0.25 14.40 -1.53
CA TRP A 42 1.25 13.47 -1.01
C TRP A 42 1.81 14.01 0.31
N ALA A 43 1.88 13.15 1.31
CA ALA A 43 2.50 13.43 2.59
C ALA A 43 3.50 12.33 2.95
N ASP A 44 4.59 12.69 3.60
CA ASP A 44 5.56 11.71 4.09
C ASP A 44 4.93 10.84 5.17
N ALA A 45 5.11 9.52 5.07
CA ALA A 45 4.68 8.60 6.11
C ALA A 45 5.59 8.78 7.33
N PRO A 46 5.05 9.11 8.51
CA PRO A 46 5.88 9.32 9.70
C PRO A 46 6.65 8.05 10.05
N TRP A 47 7.89 8.23 10.49
CA TRP A 47 8.67 7.17 11.12
C TRP A 47 8.67 7.38 12.64
N VAL A 48 8.41 6.30 13.38
CA VAL A 48 8.42 6.32 14.85
C VAL A 48 9.25 5.15 15.33
N GLU A 49 10.21 5.40 16.20
CA GLU A 49 11.09 4.38 16.75
C GLU A 49 10.29 3.28 17.47
N GLY A 50 10.59 2.02 17.16
CA GLY A 50 9.92 0.85 17.74
C GLY A 50 8.48 0.64 17.28
N ALA A 51 8.03 1.35 16.25
CA ALA A 51 6.68 1.19 15.68
C ALA A 51 6.73 0.67 14.24
N PHE A 52 5.74 -0.16 13.89
CA PHE A 52 5.48 -0.53 12.51
C PHE A 52 4.62 0.50 11.80
N THR A 53 4.84 0.67 10.49
CA THR A 53 3.87 1.33 9.62
C THR A 53 2.90 0.29 9.08
N ILE A 54 1.59 0.54 9.20
CA ILE A 54 0.55 -0.39 8.72
C ILE A 54 -0.35 0.36 7.74
N ASN A 55 -0.63 -0.25 6.59
CA ASN A 55 -1.60 0.28 5.64
C ASN A 55 -2.65 -0.78 5.26
N ILE A 56 -3.83 -0.31 4.94
CA ILE A 56 -4.96 -1.12 4.47
C ILE A 56 -4.77 -1.42 2.98
N GLY A 57 -5.02 -2.68 2.60
CA GLY A 57 -5.05 -3.10 1.21
C GLY A 57 -6.45 -3.14 0.61
N ASP A 58 -6.51 -3.34 -0.70
CA ASP A 58 -7.75 -3.27 -1.50
C ASP A 58 -8.79 -4.31 -1.10
N LEU A 59 -8.35 -5.52 -0.71
CA LEU A 59 -9.27 -6.57 -0.27
C LEU A 59 -9.95 -6.22 1.07
N MET A 60 -9.20 -5.62 2.01
CA MET A 60 -9.75 -5.14 3.27
C MET A 60 -10.69 -3.94 3.05
N MET A 61 -10.35 -3.02 2.16
CA MET A 61 -11.25 -1.94 1.76
C MET A 61 -12.59 -2.52 1.26
N ARG A 62 -12.54 -3.48 0.33
CA ARG A 62 -13.72 -4.18 -0.17
C ARG A 62 -14.49 -4.90 0.93
N TRP A 63 -13.80 -5.62 1.81
CA TRP A 63 -14.42 -6.36 2.92
C TRP A 63 -15.10 -5.43 3.91
N SER A 64 -14.48 -4.30 4.26
CA SER A 64 -15.08 -3.30 5.16
C SER A 64 -16.24 -2.52 4.52
N GLY A 65 -16.59 -2.75 3.26
CA GLY A 65 -17.59 -1.97 2.54
C GLY A 65 -17.15 -0.53 2.34
N ASP A 66 -15.88 -0.33 1.96
CA ASP A 66 -15.21 0.97 1.73
C ASP A 66 -15.15 1.87 2.99
N ARG A 67 -15.32 1.28 4.19
CA ARG A 67 -15.14 2.00 5.45
C ARG A 67 -13.67 2.33 5.71
N TRP A 68 -12.76 1.41 5.43
CA TRP A 68 -11.33 1.57 5.54
C TRP A 68 -10.72 1.60 4.14
N LEU A 69 -10.21 2.75 3.77
CA LEU A 69 -9.72 2.96 2.42
C LEU A 69 -8.32 2.37 2.24
N SER A 70 -8.08 1.78 1.07
CA SER A 70 -6.75 1.41 0.62
C SER A 70 -6.04 2.66 0.12
N ASN A 71 -4.98 3.08 0.82
CA ASN A 71 -4.28 4.31 0.50
C ASN A 71 -3.24 4.10 -0.59
N ARG A 72 -3.23 4.98 -1.59
CA ARG A 72 -2.13 5.04 -2.55
C ARG A 72 -0.86 5.49 -1.84
N HIS A 73 0.23 4.80 -2.13
CA HIS A 73 1.54 5.14 -1.61
C HIS A 73 2.63 4.97 -2.68
N ARG A 74 3.78 5.57 -2.44
CA ARG A 74 4.94 5.52 -3.32
C ARG A 74 6.22 5.63 -2.51
N VAL A 75 7.35 5.25 -3.09
CA VAL A 75 8.67 5.47 -2.50
C VAL A 75 9.49 6.33 -3.44
N LEU A 76 9.86 7.51 -3.00
CA LEU A 76 10.71 8.43 -3.75
C LEU A 76 12.15 7.90 -3.86
N ALA A 77 12.89 8.43 -4.79
CA ALA A 77 14.34 8.29 -4.84
C ALA A 77 14.97 8.96 -3.60
N PRO A 78 16.26 8.64 -3.25
CA PRO A 78 16.97 9.32 -2.18
C PRO A 78 16.89 10.83 -2.33
N SER A 79 16.80 11.53 -1.20
CA SER A 79 16.75 12.99 -1.20
C SER A 79 18.11 13.61 -1.56
N GLU A 80 18.10 14.85 -2.02
CA GLU A 80 19.34 15.60 -2.29
C GLU A 80 20.19 15.78 -1.01
N GLN A 81 19.56 15.76 0.17
CA GLN A 81 20.24 15.87 1.48
C GLN A 81 20.94 14.56 1.88
N ALA A 82 20.48 13.42 1.35
CA ALA A 82 21.05 12.10 1.63
C ALA A 82 21.06 11.24 0.33
N PRO A 83 21.86 11.64 -0.68
CA PRO A 83 21.83 11.00 -2.00
C PRO A 83 22.31 9.54 -1.98
N ASP A 84 23.17 9.20 -1.04
CA ASP A 84 23.74 7.86 -0.88
C ASP A 84 23.03 7.04 0.20
N GLU A 85 21.84 7.49 0.66
CA GLU A 85 21.08 6.79 1.70
C GLU A 85 20.60 5.43 1.19
N ASP A 86 21.01 4.38 1.89
CA ASP A 86 20.60 3.00 1.66
C ASP A 86 19.83 2.52 2.89
N LEU A 87 18.51 2.38 2.74
CA LEU A 87 17.60 1.99 3.82
C LEU A 87 16.95 0.66 3.48
N MET A 88 17.00 -0.25 4.44
CA MET A 88 16.26 -1.50 4.37
C MET A 88 14.86 -1.33 4.96
N SER A 89 13.89 -1.96 4.30
CA SER A 89 12.54 -2.10 4.82
C SER A 89 12.11 -3.55 4.71
N LEU A 90 11.58 -4.09 5.81
CA LEU A 90 10.98 -5.42 5.83
C LEU A 90 9.46 -5.26 5.66
N VAL A 91 8.92 -5.90 4.63
CA VAL A 91 7.49 -5.82 4.30
C VAL A 91 6.84 -7.17 4.53
N TYR A 92 5.75 -7.20 5.28
CA TYR A 92 4.90 -8.37 5.46
C TYR A 92 3.50 -8.07 4.89
N PHE A 93 3.12 -8.80 3.83
CA PHE A 93 1.77 -8.74 3.27
C PHE A 93 0.90 -9.79 3.95
N HIS A 94 -0.10 -9.34 4.69
CA HIS A 94 -1.10 -10.22 5.26
C HIS A 94 -2.22 -10.46 4.26
N GLU A 95 -2.38 -11.71 3.87
CA GLU A 95 -3.39 -12.15 2.91
C GLU A 95 -4.49 -12.97 3.61
N ALA A 96 -5.70 -12.91 3.09
CA ALA A 96 -6.76 -13.82 3.49
C ALA A 96 -6.54 -15.22 2.88
N ASP A 97 -7.11 -16.25 3.51
CA ASP A 97 -7.13 -17.58 2.90
C ASP A 97 -7.72 -17.49 1.48
N PRO A 98 -7.05 -18.03 0.45
CA PRO A 98 -7.50 -17.93 -0.95
C PRO A 98 -8.92 -18.42 -1.20
N THR A 99 -9.42 -19.35 -0.39
CA THR A 99 -10.77 -19.92 -0.51
C THR A 99 -11.82 -19.13 0.28
N ALA A 100 -11.38 -18.18 1.12
CA ALA A 100 -12.29 -17.35 1.90
C ALA A 100 -13.16 -16.48 1.00
N VAL A 101 -14.48 -16.54 1.21
CA VAL A 101 -15.43 -15.69 0.49
C VAL A 101 -15.56 -14.35 1.21
N ILE A 102 -15.10 -13.31 0.57
CA ILE A 102 -15.15 -11.94 1.07
C ILE A 102 -16.52 -11.34 0.74
N ARG A 103 -17.29 -11.04 1.77
CA ARG A 103 -18.58 -10.34 1.71
C ARG A 103 -18.44 -9.00 2.41
N SER A 104 -18.80 -7.93 1.74
CA SER A 104 -18.74 -6.59 2.33
C SER A 104 -19.60 -6.50 3.59
N VAL A 105 -19.07 -5.85 4.61
CA VAL A 105 -19.85 -5.49 5.80
C VAL A 105 -20.94 -4.51 5.36
N PRO A 106 -22.22 -4.80 5.68
CA PRO A 106 -23.32 -3.96 5.22
C PRO A 106 -23.44 -2.64 6.01
N PRO A 107 -24.20 -1.66 5.48
CA PRO A 107 -24.59 -0.49 6.27
C PRO A 107 -25.29 -0.89 7.59
N PRO A 108 -25.15 -0.11 8.68
CA PRO A 108 -24.48 1.21 8.73
C PRO A 108 -22.96 1.15 8.94
N VAL A 109 -22.37 -0.03 9.05
CA VAL A 109 -20.92 -0.17 9.31
C VAL A 109 -20.11 0.05 8.04
N GLY A 110 -20.41 -0.64 6.96
CA GLY A 110 -19.89 -0.39 5.63
C GLY A 110 -20.71 0.65 4.88
N SER A 111 -20.17 1.19 3.80
CA SER A 111 -20.83 2.20 2.95
C SER A 111 -21.25 1.63 1.60
N VAL A 112 -20.51 0.64 1.10
CA VAL A 112 -20.69 0.03 -0.22
C VAL A 112 -20.85 -1.49 -0.10
N ALA A 113 -21.86 -2.03 -0.76
CA ALA A 113 -22.03 -3.47 -0.91
C ALA A 113 -21.39 -3.91 -2.23
N HIS A 114 -20.25 -4.59 -2.13
CA HIS A 114 -19.61 -5.22 -3.29
C HIS A 114 -20.11 -6.66 -3.46
N GLU A 115 -20.13 -7.14 -4.71
CA GLU A 115 -20.42 -8.55 -4.99
C GLU A 115 -19.41 -9.47 -4.26
N PRO A 116 -19.85 -10.58 -3.67
CA PRO A 116 -18.97 -11.54 -3.05
C PRO A 116 -17.91 -12.08 -4.01
N VAL A 117 -16.69 -12.25 -3.52
CA VAL A 117 -15.57 -12.78 -4.29
C VAL A 117 -14.69 -13.64 -3.39
N THR A 118 -14.05 -14.68 -3.90
CA THR A 118 -13.00 -15.36 -3.12
C THR A 118 -11.74 -14.49 -3.07
N ALA A 119 -11.00 -14.53 -1.97
CA ALA A 119 -9.76 -13.77 -1.84
C ALA A 119 -8.75 -14.13 -2.95
N GLY A 120 -8.66 -15.42 -3.31
CA GLY A 120 -7.79 -15.89 -4.38
C GLY A 120 -8.19 -15.39 -5.76
N ASP A 121 -9.50 -15.34 -6.09
CA ASP A 121 -9.96 -14.79 -7.37
C ASP A 121 -9.69 -13.29 -7.46
N TYR A 122 -9.91 -12.58 -6.36
CA TYR A 122 -9.65 -11.16 -6.30
C TYR A 122 -8.16 -10.84 -6.55
N LEU A 123 -7.25 -11.55 -5.86
CA LEU A 123 -5.81 -11.38 -6.03
C LEU A 123 -5.38 -11.71 -7.47
N ARG A 124 -5.87 -12.83 -8.04
CA ARG A 124 -5.57 -13.20 -9.43
C ARG A 124 -6.01 -12.13 -10.42
N ALA A 125 -7.19 -11.55 -10.25
CA ALA A 125 -7.68 -10.46 -11.09
C ALA A 125 -6.80 -9.21 -11.00
N LYS A 126 -6.36 -8.84 -9.80
CA LYS A 126 -5.43 -7.71 -9.60
C LYS A 126 -4.08 -7.94 -10.27
N LEU A 127 -3.49 -9.12 -10.08
CA LEU A 127 -2.22 -9.49 -10.71
C LEU A 127 -2.32 -9.52 -12.24
N ALA A 128 -3.41 -10.04 -12.79
CA ALA A 128 -3.62 -10.04 -14.24
C ALA A 128 -3.72 -8.62 -14.81
N ALA A 129 -4.29 -7.68 -14.06
CA ALA A 129 -4.43 -6.29 -14.51
C ALA A 129 -3.10 -5.55 -14.62
N ILE A 130 -2.07 -5.93 -13.84
CA ILE A 130 -0.71 -5.32 -13.92
C ILE A 130 0.22 -6.05 -14.88
N ALA A 131 -0.10 -7.30 -15.24
CA ALA A 131 0.73 -8.10 -16.17
C ALA A 131 0.56 -7.73 -17.66
N VAL A 132 -0.23 -6.72 -17.98
CA VAL A 132 -0.57 -6.29 -19.35
C VAL A 132 0.34 -5.16 -19.86
N TYR A 133 1.42 -4.83 -19.13
CA TYR A 133 2.39 -3.79 -19.53
C TYR A 133 3.79 -4.36 -19.77
#